data_101277715263b744f4b0851e966b1b20
#
_entry.id   101277715263b744f4b0851e966b1b20
#
_cell.length_a   1.000
_cell.length_b   1.000
_cell.length_c   1.000
_cell.angle_alpha   90.00
_cell.angle_beta   90.00
_cell.angle_gamma   90.00
#
_symmetry.space_group_name_H-M   'P 1'
#
loop_
_entity.id
_entity.type
_entity.pdbx_description
1 polymer ?
#
loop_
_entity_poly.entity_id
_entity_poly.type
_entity_poly.pdbx_seq_one_letter_code
_entity_poly.pdbx_strand_id
1 'polypeptide(L)'
;MNNDKTMQDQMREYAENYMGKIFYFALKKTGNHHEAEELTSDISLNILLALHNGTVPQNFSSWIWQIARNRYCFWAEQKHRRTENQISSEDLTENIPNEDKNVADILVHQEDLALLRRELAFIASDYRNIVAMYYLENQKVGDIANRLQMPEGTVVSKLHRARNILREGMQMTRTFGKRSYDPEKFHFSGICNRKGDSGEPWCYMKSKLHQNIYLEGYGEPKTAETFALELGVALPYMEDELERLTRASLLTKRDHRYETAFPIISKEALAQIHAYYGVLMPKLVPLLEENIDRFTEQYRESGHSYYGDYVSYEQAKWALLLITYSDLYTLCKDSPKTLLGNTVRPAHGIWDVYAMEQADFLPPCQVGFSHMADGLYLYCIGYGDLWKKTPFPTASEAIALCNLIRGKEYEKAHIEKLLSYGFVKQMGEDYVPTIAVFRQDRNESFLNFCKKGVFNQTFLAHAHRRKTLHENILALISEMNQRVYDILYRDLPKNIRSDEKFVQALVHSYCNLGGSFTLGYVLESALADGWLRYDENTPPTVGAYVKL
;
A
#
# COMPACT_ATOMS: atom_id res chain seq x y z
N MET A 1 1.20 -17.63 16.86
CA MET A 1 2.17 -16.68 16.25
C MET A 1 3.64 -17.13 16.34
N ASN A 2 4.11 -17.90 17.32
CA ASN A 2 5.49 -18.40 17.30
C ASN A 2 5.71 -19.64 16.40
N ASN A 3 4.70 -20.48 16.19
CA ASN A 3 4.84 -21.72 15.40
C ASN A 3 4.98 -21.48 13.89
N ASP A 4 4.24 -20.51 13.32
CA ASP A 4 4.29 -20.24 11.88
C ASP A 4 5.64 -19.68 11.41
N LYS A 5 6.27 -18.85 12.23
CA LYS A 5 7.58 -18.29 11.93
C LYS A 5 8.67 -19.37 11.94
N THR A 6 8.60 -20.27 12.91
CA THR A 6 9.53 -21.42 13.02
C THR A 6 9.39 -22.39 11.85
N MET A 7 8.17 -22.64 11.39
CA MET A 7 7.86 -23.50 10.23
C MET A 7 8.44 -22.91 8.93
N GLN A 8 8.20 -21.63 8.69
CA GLN A 8 8.74 -20.94 7.50
C GLN A 8 10.27 -20.92 7.46
N ASP A 9 10.91 -20.72 8.61
CA ASP A 9 12.36 -20.74 8.73
C ASP A 9 12.92 -22.15 8.46
N GLN A 10 12.25 -23.20 8.95
CA GLN A 10 12.64 -24.60 8.69
C GLN A 10 12.43 -25.01 7.21
N MET A 11 11.34 -24.54 6.58
CA MET A 11 11.13 -24.76 5.14
C MET A 11 12.20 -24.10 4.29
N ARG A 12 12.62 -22.88 4.65
CA ARG A 12 13.72 -22.18 3.99
C ARG A 12 15.04 -22.90 4.20
N GLU A 13 15.35 -23.28 5.42
CA GLU A 13 16.56 -24.05 5.76
C GLU A 13 16.64 -25.36 4.98
N TYR A 14 15.51 -26.07 4.82
CA TYR A 14 15.44 -27.27 4.01
C TYR A 14 15.80 -26.98 2.55
N ALA A 15 15.14 -25.98 1.94
CA ALA A 15 15.34 -25.64 0.54
C ALA A 15 16.79 -25.22 0.23
N GLU A 16 17.38 -24.39 1.11
CA GLU A 16 18.72 -23.85 0.90
C GLU A 16 19.85 -24.87 1.20
N ASN A 17 19.70 -25.69 2.24
CA ASN A 17 20.81 -26.47 2.77
C ASN A 17 20.72 -27.99 2.55
N TYR A 18 19.51 -28.52 2.30
CA TYR A 18 19.30 -29.97 2.26
C TYR A 18 18.80 -30.50 0.92
N MET A 19 18.05 -29.75 0.13
CA MET A 19 17.45 -30.27 -1.10
C MET A 19 18.47 -30.85 -2.08
N GLY A 20 19.61 -30.16 -2.29
CA GLY A 20 20.69 -30.66 -3.14
C GLY A 20 21.38 -31.91 -2.56
N LYS A 21 21.51 -32.01 -1.23
CA LYS A 21 22.11 -33.16 -0.55
C LYS A 21 21.21 -34.39 -0.63
N ILE A 22 19.90 -34.19 -0.53
CA ILE A 22 18.88 -35.26 -0.69
C ILE A 22 18.87 -35.78 -2.13
N PHE A 23 18.96 -34.90 -3.12
CA PHE A 23 19.09 -35.31 -4.52
C PHE A 23 20.35 -36.17 -4.75
N TYR A 24 21.49 -35.73 -4.25
CA TYR A 24 22.72 -36.50 -4.36
C TYR A 24 22.65 -37.87 -3.65
N PHE A 25 22.01 -37.92 -2.48
CA PHE A 25 21.72 -39.20 -1.78
C PHE A 25 20.84 -40.11 -2.63
N ALA A 26 19.75 -39.60 -3.18
CA ALA A 26 18.83 -40.34 -4.04
C ALA A 26 19.57 -40.88 -5.28
N LEU A 27 20.35 -40.03 -5.95
CA LEU A 27 21.14 -40.43 -7.14
C LEU A 27 22.13 -41.55 -6.83
N LYS A 28 22.85 -41.43 -5.69
CA LYS A 28 23.77 -42.50 -5.26
C LYS A 28 23.07 -43.81 -4.93
N LYS A 29 21.79 -43.76 -4.52
CA LYS A 29 20.99 -44.95 -4.15
C LYS A 29 20.26 -45.60 -5.31
N THR A 30 19.79 -44.82 -6.27
CA THR A 30 19.01 -45.30 -7.40
C THR A 30 19.87 -45.65 -8.60
N GLY A 31 21.02 -44.99 -8.76
CA GLY A 31 21.90 -45.12 -9.92
C GLY A 31 21.30 -44.57 -11.23
N ASN A 32 20.11 -43.97 -11.16
CA ASN A 32 19.39 -43.44 -12.31
C ASN A 32 18.86 -42.03 -11.97
N HIS A 33 19.11 -41.07 -12.83
CA HIS A 33 18.77 -39.67 -12.60
C HIS A 33 17.26 -39.45 -12.43
N HIS A 34 16.44 -40.08 -13.29
CA HIS A 34 14.98 -39.98 -13.23
C HIS A 34 14.42 -40.57 -11.93
N GLU A 35 14.89 -41.75 -11.53
CA GLU A 35 14.50 -42.37 -10.26
C GLU A 35 14.98 -41.58 -9.05
N ALA A 36 16.15 -40.91 -9.17
CA ALA A 36 16.66 -40.03 -8.15
C ALA A 36 15.78 -38.79 -7.96
N GLU A 37 15.27 -38.21 -9.02
CA GLU A 37 14.35 -37.08 -8.98
C GLU A 37 13.00 -37.47 -8.38
N GLU A 38 12.44 -38.62 -8.79
CA GLU A 38 11.20 -39.15 -8.19
C GLU A 38 11.36 -39.35 -6.68
N LEU A 39 12.45 -40.01 -6.28
CA LEU A 39 12.74 -40.26 -4.87
C LEU A 39 13.00 -38.98 -4.10
N THR A 40 13.70 -38.02 -4.69
CA THR A 40 13.96 -36.70 -4.07
C THR A 40 12.67 -35.91 -3.90
N SER A 41 11.82 -35.93 -4.89
CA SER A 41 10.51 -35.26 -4.85
C SER A 41 9.61 -35.87 -3.76
N ASP A 42 9.59 -37.19 -3.66
CA ASP A 42 8.84 -37.90 -2.63
C ASP A 42 9.37 -37.60 -1.21
N ILE A 43 10.69 -37.61 -1.02
CA ILE A 43 11.32 -37.22 0.26
C ILE A 43 10.98 -35.78 0.63
N SER A 44 11.18 -34.86 -0.32
CA SER A 44 10.94 -33.42 -0.11
C SER A 44 9.51 -33.14 0.28
N LEU A 45 8.58 -33.79 -0.39
CA LEU A 45 7.16 -33.64 -0.10
C LEU A 45 6.83 -34.12 1.32
N ASN A 46 7.32 -35.29 1.72
CA ASN A 46 7.06 -35.82 3.06
C ASN A 46 7.64 -34.92 4.16
N ILE A 47 8.79 -34.27 3.92
CA ILE A 47 9.37 -33.27 4.83
C ILE A 47 8.46 -32.05 4.93
N LEU A 48 8.05 -31.48 3.80
CA LEU A 48 7.22 -30.27 3.76
C LEU A 48 5.83 -30.49 4.37
N LEU A 49 5.21 -31.67 4.10
CA LEU A 49 3.92 -32.04 4.70
C LEU A 49 4.02 -32.22 6.21
N ALA A 50 5.09 -32.86 6.71
CA ALA A 50 5.27 -33.03 8.15
C ALA A 50 5.49 -31.69 8.87
N LEU A 51 6.24 -30.77 8.27
CA LEU A 51 6.42 -29.40 8.78
C LEU A 51 5.08 -28.63 8.76
N HIS A 52 4.34 -28.76 7.68
CA HIS A 52 3.01 -28.12 7.53
C HIS A 52 2.01 -28.62 8.57
N ASN A 53 2.06 -29.92 8.90
CA ASN A 53 1.22 -30.54 9.93
C ASN A 53 1.69 -30.25 11.37
N GLY A 54 2.62 -29.32 11.54
CA GLY A 54 3.06 -28.84 12.84
C GLY A 54 4.13 -29.70 13.51
N THR A 55 4.84 -30.57 12.77
CA THR A 55 5.97 -31.33 13.29
C THR A 55 7.15 -30.37 13.55
N VAL A 56 7.57 -30.26 14.81
CA VAL A 56 8.76 -29.48 15.21
C VAL A 56 9.86 -30.46 15.67
N PRO A 57 10.80 -30.84 14.79
CA PRO A 57 11.84 -31.78 15.15
C PRO A 57 12.88 -31.16 16.09
N GLN A 58 13.29 -31.89 17.12
CA GLN A 58 14.35 -31.46 18.05
C GLN A 58 15.72 -31.34 17.36
N ASN A 59 15.99 -32.19 16.37
CA ASN A 59 17.17 -32.12 15.52
C ASN A 59 16.75 -32.20 14.05
N PHE A 60 16.74 -31.06 13.39
CA PHE A 60 16.22 -30.91 12.03
C PHE A 60 17.00 -31.76 11.01
N SER A 61 18.33 -31.78 11.08
CA SER A 61 19.16 -32.57 10.19
C SER A 61 18.90 -34.07 10.33
N SER A 62 18.93 -34.60 11.54
CA SER A 62 18.71 -36.03 11.79
C SER A 62 17.33 -36.49 11.34
N TRP A 63 16.34 -35.66 11.56
CA TRP A 63 14.94 -35.93 11.16
C TRP A 63 14.78 -35.97 9.62
N ILE A 64 15.37 -35.04 8.90
CA ILE A 64 15.37 -35.03 7.43
C ILE A 64 15.98 -36.34 6.88
N TRP A 65 17.15 -36.74 7.40
CA TRP A 65 17.82 -37.96 6.98
C TRP A 65 17.07 -39.24 7.36
N GLN A 66 16.29 -39.22 8.42
CA GLN A 66 15.42 -40.33 8.77
C GLN A 66 14.29 -40.49 7.75
N ILE A 67 13.63 -39.41 7.36
CA ILE A 67 12.59 -39.43 6.31
C ILE A 67 13.22 -39.91 5.00
N ALA A 68 14.37 -39.40 4.61
CA ALA A 68 15.05 -39.80 3.38
C ALA A 68 15.34 -41.30 3.34
N ARG A 69 15.83 -41.87 4.42
CA ARG A 69 16.07 -43.32 4.54
C ARG A 69 14.81 -44.15 4.46
N ASN A 70 13.75 -43.74 5.18
CA ASN A 70 12.47 -44.45 5.19
C ASN A 70 11.83 -44.45 3.78
N ARG A 71 11.87 -43.33 3.08
CA ARG A 71 11.33 -43.24 1.71
C ARG A 71 12.14 -44.04 0.72
N TYR A 72 13.45 -44.07 0.85
CA TYR A 72 14.31 -44.93 0.04
C TYR A 72 13.99 -46.42 0.27
N CYS A 73 13.84 -46.89 1.52
CA CYS A 73 13.45 -48.28 1.79
C CYS A 73 12.12 -48.65 1.11
N PHE A 74 11.13 -47.79 1.23
CA PHE A 74 9.82 -47.99 0.59
C PHE A 74 9.93 -48.01 -0.94
N TRP A 75 10.71 -47.14 -1.53
CA TRP A 75 10.97 -47.10 -2.97
C TRP A 75 11.70 -48.40 -3.42
N ALA A 76 12.70 -48.84 -2.69
CA ALA A 76 13.45 -50.05 -3.01
C ALA A 76 12.57 -51.30 -2.94
N GLU A 77 11.69 -51.44 -1.93
CA GLU A 77 10.71 -52.52 -1.85
C GLU A 77 9.73 -52.51 -3.03
N GLN A 78 9.23 -51.37 -3.43
CA GLN A 78 8.35 -51.25 -4.59
C GLN A 78 9.06 -51.63 -5.89
N LYS A 79 10.30 -51.22 -6.04
CA LYS A 79 11.12 -51.60 -7.22
C LYS A 79 11.36 -53.10 -7.26
N HIS A 80 11.68 -53.71 -6.11
CA HIS A 80 11.87 -55.17 -6.01
C HIS A 80 10.61 -55.96 -6.41
N ARG A 81 9.43 -55.55 -5.90
CA ARG A 81 8.14 -56.16 -6.26
C ARG A 81 7.78 -56.01 -7.75
N ARG A 82 8.18 -54.88 -8.38
CA ARG A 82 7.99 -54.68 -9.84
C ARG A 82 8.92 -55.58 -10.64
N THR A 83 10.15 -55.83 -10.17
CA THR A 83 11.15 -56.64 -10.83
C THR A 83 10.82 -58.15 -10.71
N GLU A 84 10.26 -58.60 -9.57
CA GLU A 84 9.79 -59.97 -9.37
C GLU A 84 8.60 -60.36 -10.26
N ASN A 85 7.77 -59.41 -10.67
CA ASN A 85 6.66 -59.60 -11.57
C ASN A 85 7.04 -59.55 -13.07
N GLN A 86 8.32 -59.33 -13.42
CA GLN A 86 8.84 -59.19 -14.78
C GLN A 86 9.96 -60.16 -15.10
N ILE A 87 10.11 -61.30 -14.43
CA ILE A 87 11.09 -62.30 -14.85
C ILE A 87 10.47 -63.23 -15.89
N SER A 88 10.65 -62.87 -17.17
CA SER A 88 10.85 -63.82 -18.25
C SER A 88 11.74 -63.18 -19.33
N SER A 89 12.91 -63.81 -19.51
CA SER A 89 13.84 -63.86 -20.63
C SER A 89 14.79 -62.68 -20.92
N GLU A 90 16.09 -63.01 -20.73
CA GLU A 90 17.24 -62.77 -21.62
C GLU A 90 17.61 -61.32 -21.95
N ASP A 91 18.67 -60.78 -21.40
CA ASP A 91 20.08 -60.82 -21.81
C ASP A 91 20.98 -60.06 -20.86
N LEU A 92 21.97 -60.77 -20.34
CA LEU A 92 23.11 -60.21 -19.65
C LEU A 92 24.10 -59.68 -20.71
N THR A 93 24.19 -58.38 -20.87
CA THR A 93 25.38 -57.74 -21.40
C THR A 93 25.80 -56.61 -20.46
N GLU A 94 26.98 -56.81 -19.86
CA GLU A 94 27.71 -55.79 -19.14
C GLU A 94 27.87 -54.54 -20.00
N ASN A 95 27.28 -53.43 -19.56
CA ASN A 95 27.71 -52.13 -20.02
C ASN A 95 28.05 -51.28 -18.78
N ILE A 96 29.32 -51.10 -18.59
CA ILE A 96 29.91 -50.06 -17.74
C ILE A 96 29.36 -48.74 -18.24
N PRO A 97 28.69 -47.93 -17.40
CA PRO A 97 28.19 -46.64 -17.86
C PRO A 97 29.37 -45.71 -18.11
N ASN A 98 29.52 -45.30 -19.34
CA ASN A 98 30.41 -44.23 -19.73
C ASN A 98 29.96 -42.93 -19.01
N GLU A 99 30.91 -42.24 -18.39
CA GLU A 99 30.70 -41.04 -17.56
C GLU A 99 30.30 -39.79 -18.36
N ASP A 100 29.95 -39.90 -19.61
CA ASP A 100 29.51 -38.80 -20.46
C ASP A 100 28.00 -38.80 -20.70
N LYS A 101 27.20 -38.79 -19.64
CA LYS A 101 25.80 -38.35 -19.79
C LYS A 101 25.75 -36.84 -19.90
N ASN A 102 25.44 -36.45 -21.10
CA ASN A 102 25.33 -35.14 -21.68
C ASN A 102 24.71 -34.12 -20.69
N VAL A 103 25.45 -33.09 -20.31
CA VAL A 103 24.96 -31.94 -19.51
C VAL A 103 23.66 -31.38 -20.08
N ALA A 104 23.43 -31.53 -21.38
CA ALA A 104 22.20 -31.16 -22.08
C ALA A 104 20.96 -31.95 -21.61
N ASP A 105 21.07 -33.28 -21.37
CA ASP A 105 19.95 -34.08 -20.89
C ASP A 105 19.58 -33.76 -19.44
N ILE A 106 20.57 -33.43 -18.63
CA ILE A 106 20.35 -32.97 -17.24
C ILE A 106 19.63 -31.62 -17.21
N LEU A 107 19.99 -30.70 -18.10
CA LEU A 107 19.36 -29.40 -18.25
C LEU A 107 17.91 -29.52 -18.74
N VAL A 108 17.65 -30.38 -19.73
CA VAL A 108 16.28 -30.62 -20.25
C VAL A 108 15.36 -31.15 -19.16
N HIS A 109 15.80 -32.12 -18.35
CA HIS A 109 14.99 -32.63 -17.24
C HIS A 109 14.75 -31.61 -16.12
N GLN A 110 15.71 -30.74 -15.85
CA GLN A 110 15.50 -29.63 -14.89
C GLN A 110 14.51 -28.60 -15.41
N GLU A 111 14.54 -28.31 -16.71
CA GLU A 111 13.57 -27.43 -17.36
C GLU A 111 12.16 -28.02 -17.35
N ASP A 112 12.00 -29.32 -17.65
CA ASP A 112 10.70 -30.00 -17.61
C ASP A 112 10.08 -29.98 -16.20
N LEU A 113 10.87 -30.20 -15.15
CA LEU A 113 10.42 -30.13 -13.78
C LEU A 113 10.05 -28.69 -13.36
N ALA A 114 10.82 -27.72 -13.81
CA ALA A 114 10.50 -26.32 -13.59
C ALA A 114 9.20 -25.92 -14.28
N LEU A 115 9.01 -26.40 -15.52
CA LEU A 115 7.77 -26.21 -16.27
C LEU A 115 6.57 -26.87 -15.59
N LEU A 116 6.70 -28.12 -15.13
CA LEU A 116 5.63 -28.81 -14.41
C LEU A 116 5.25 -28.09 -13.10
N ARG A 117 6.25 -27.65 -12.33
CA ARG A 117 6.02 -26.86 -11.10
C ARG A 117 5.31 -25.55 -11.40
N ARG A 118 5.73 -24.88 -12.47
CA ARG A 118 5.07 -23.67 -12.96
C ARG A 118 3.60 -23.95 -13.28
N GLU A 119 3.33 -24.98 -14.07
CA GLU A 119 1.96 -25.29 -14.50
C GLU A 119 1.08 -25.76 -13.34
N LEU A 120 1.62 -26.50 -12.39
CA LEU A 120 0.90 -26.83 -11.13
C LEU A 120 0.54 -25.59 -10.33
N ALA A 121 1.36 -24.54 -10.39
CA ALA A 121 1.07 -23.28 -9.73
C ALA A 121 -0.04 -22.47 -10.42
N PHE A 122 -0.31 -22.72 -11.70
CA PHE A 122 -1.32 -22.01 -12.49
C PHE A 122 -2.59 -22.81 -12.79
N ILE A 123 -2.68 -24.06 -12.34
CA ILE A 123 -3.91 -24.83 -12.43
C ILE A 123 -4.88 -24.45 -11.31
N ALA A 124 -6.18 -24.32 -11.63
CA ALA A 124 -7.21 -23.95 -10.67
C ALA A 124 -7.19 -24.84 -9.41
N SER A 125 -7.53 -24.28 -8.27
CA SER A 125 -7.43 -24.91 -6.94
C SER A 125 -8.10 -26.29 -6.87
N ASP A 126 -9.29 -26.42 -7.47
CA ASP A 126 -10.03 -27.67 -7.55
C ASP A 126 -9.26 -28.81 -8.22
N TYR A 127 -8.61 -28.52 -9.33
CA TYR A 127 -7.80 -29.51 -10.06
C TYR A 127 -6.50 -29.79 -9.32
N ARG A 128 -5.88 -28.76 -8.77
CA ARG A 128 -4.61 -28.87 -8.02
C ARG A 128 -4.77 -29.75 -6.79
N ASN A 129 -5.83 -29.53 -6.02
CA ASN A 129 -6.11 -30.33 -4.82
C ASN A 129 -6.28 -31.82 -5.17
N ILE A 130 -7.03 -32.13 -6.24
CA ILE A 130 -7.22 -33.50 -6.69
C ILE A 130 -5.91 -34.12 -7.20
N VAL A 131 -5.10 -33.36 -7.95
CA VAL A 131 -3.78 -33.80 -8.41
C VAL A 131 -2.85 -34.05 -7.22
N ALA A 132 -2.82 -33.15 -6.24
CA ALA A 132 -2.03 -33.30 -5.03
C ALA A 132 -2.45 -34.55 -4.24
N MET A 133 -3.74 -34.74 -3.95
CA MET A 133 -4.25 -35.91 -3.25
C MET A 133 -3.93 -37.22 -3.97
N TYR A 134 -4.07 -37.25 -5.28
CA TYR A 134 -3.86 -38.47 -6.06
C TYR A 134 -2.38 -38.79 -6.25
N TYR A 135 -1.56 -37.80 -6.69
CA TYR A 135 -0.16 -38.06 -7.06
C TYR A 135 0.83 -37.83 -5.93
N LEU A 136 0.52 -36.93 -5.00
CA LEU A 136 1.44 -36.56 -3.93
C LEU A 136 1.08 -37.24 -2.61
N GLU A 137 -0.22 -37.34 -2.30
CA GLU A 137 -0.69 -38.02 -1.07
C GLU A 137 -1.00 -39.51 -1.30
N ASN A 138 -0.88 -40.03 -2.55
CA ASN A 138 -1.18 -41.40 -2.93
C ASN A 138 -2.59 -41.88 -2.51
N GLN A 139 -3.57 -40.97 -2.49
CA GLN A 139 -4.95 -41.32 -2.16
C GLN A 139 -5.64 -42.03 -3.32
N LYS A 140 -6.48 -43.03 -3.00
CA LYS A 140 -7.32 -43.66 -4.01
C LYS A 140 -8.46 -42.73 -4.43
N VAL A 141 -8.96 -42.90 -5.66
CA VAL A 141 -10.06 -42.07 -6.20
C VAL A 141 -11.28 -42.07 -5.26
N GLY A 142 -11.63 -43.20 -4.68
CA GLY A 142 -12.74 -43.30 -3.71
C GLY A 142 -12.51 -42.48 -2.44
N ASP A 143 -11.28 -42.45 -1.91
CA ASP A 143 -10.94 -41.68 -0.71
C ASP A 143 -11.00 -40.16 -1.00
N ILE A 144 -10.52 -39.74 -2.17
CA ILE A 144 -10.60 -38.36 -2.66
C ILE A 144 -12.07 -37.96 -2.84
N ALA A 145 -12.88 -38.83 -3.45
CA ALA A 145 -14.31 -38.60 -3.66
C ALA A 145 -15.04 -38.37 -2.34
N ASN A 146 -14.78 -39.22 -1.35
CA ASN A 146 -15.35 -39.09 0.00
C ASN A 146 -14.90 -37.80 0.68
N ARG A 147 -13.60 -37.47 0.62
CA ARG A 147 -13.03 -36.27 1.26
C ARG A 147 -13.56 -34.97 0.68
N LEU A 148 -13.75 -34.94 -0.65
CA LEU A 148 -14.23 -33.76 -1.37
C LEU A 148 -15.75 -33.76 -1.56
N GLN A 149 -16.46 -34.76 -1.04
CA GLN A 149 -17.93 -34.92 -1.15
C GLN A 149 -18.42 -34.86 -2.60
N MET A 150 -17.72 -35.53 -3.51
CA MET A 150 -18.06 -35.57 -4.93
C MET A 150 -18.07 -37.02 -5.48
N PRO A 151 -18.80 -37.31 -6.58
CA PRO A 151 -18.80 -38.64 -7.21
C PRO A 151 -17.40 -39.02 -7.70
N GLU A 152 -17.05 -40.31 -7.60
CA GLU A 152 -15.76 -40.85 -8.11
C GLU A 152 -15.54 -40.53 -9.60
N GLY A 153 -16.58 -40.64 -10.43
CA GLY A 153 -16.53 -40.27 -11.85
C GLY A 153 -16.13 -38.80 -12.07
N THR A 154 -16.53 -37.90 -11.14
CA THR A 154 -16.14 -36.50 -11.19
C THR A 154 -14.66 -36.33 -10.85
N VAL A 155 -14.13 -37.08 -9.88
CA VAL A 155 -12.70 -37.08 -9.55
C VAL A 155 -11.86 -37.54 -10.72
N VAL A 156 -12.27 -38.68 -11.36
CA VAL A 156 -11.59 -39.22 -12.55
C VAL A 156 -11.59 -38.23 -13.71
N SER A 157 -12.74 -37.61 -13.98
CA SER A 157 -12.87 -36.58 -15.03
C SER A 157 -12.01 -35.37 -14.76
N LYS A 158 -11.98 -34.89 -13.52
CA LYS A 158 -11.14 -33.77 -13.11
C LYS A 158 -9.65 -34.11 -13.19
N LEU A 159 -9.22 -35.31 -12.78
CA LEU A 159 -7.84 -35.78 -12.95
C LEU A 159 -7.42 -35.83 -14.42
N HIS A 160 -8.28 -36.36 -15.30
CA HIS A 160 -8.01 -36.41 -16.72
C HIS A 160 -7.86 -35.01 -17.32
N ARG A 161 -8.75 -34.10 -16.95
CA ARG A 161 -8.72 -32.69 -17.41
C ARG A 161 -7.50 -31.98 -16.88
N ALA A 162 -7.15 -32.17 -15.62
CA ALA A 162 -5.94 -31.61 -15.01
C ALA A 162 -4.66 -32.04 -15.73
N ARG A 163 -4.55 -33.34 -16.07
CA ARG A 163 -3.40 -33.87 -16.87
C ARG A 163 -3.28 -33.20 -18.23
N ASN A 164 -4.41 -32.98 -18.90
CA ASN A 164 -4.40 -32.32 -20.21
C ASN A 164 -3.98 -30.86 -20.09
N ILE A 165 -4.52 -30.13 -19.12
CA ILE A 165 -4.14 -28.73 -18.84
C ILE A 165 -2.63 -28.63 -18.54
N LEU A 166 -2.11 -29.52 -17.68
CA LEU A 166 -0.68 -29.53 -17.34
C LEU A 166 0.18 -29.85 -18.57
N ARG A 167 -0.21 -30.84 -19.38
CA ARG A 167 0.52 -31.21 -20.61
C ARG A 167 0.53 -30.06 -21.62
N GLU A 168 -0.62 -29.46 -21.87
CA GLU A 168 -0.75 -28.29 -22.75
C GLU A 168 0.07 -27.12 -22.24
N GLY A 169 -0.02 -26.83 -20.95
CA GLY A 169 0.75 -25.77 -20.32
C GLY A 169 2.27 -25.95 -20.39
N MET A 170 2.76 -27.19 -20.22
CA MET A 170 4.19 -27.50 -20.38
C MET A 170 4.70 -27.33 -21.82
N GLN A 171 3.83 -27.50 -22.81
CA GLN A 171 4.16 -27.29 -24.24
C GLN A 171 4.05 -25.82 -24.67
N MET A 172 3.40 -24.98 -23.85
CA MET A 172 3.25 -23.57 -24.14
C MET A 172 4.34 -22.74 -23.45
N THR A 173 4.95 -21.83 -24.22
CA THR A 173 5.78 -20.79 -23.61
C THR A 173 4.87 -19.79 -22.90
N ARG A 174 4.67 -19.93 -21.59
CA ARG A 174 3.99 -18.90 -20.81
C ARG A 174 4.92 -17.72 -20.63
N THR A 175 4.56 -16.59 -21.19
CA THR A 175 5.20 -15.31 -20.88
C THR A 175 4.43 -14.69 -19.72
N PHE A 176 5.14 -14.38 -18.65
CA PHE A 176 4.59 -13.55 -17.58
C PHE A 176 4.48 -12.11 -18.06
N GLY A 177 3.50 -11.38 -17.56
CA GLY A 177 3.35 -9.97 -17.86
C GLY A 177 4.50 -9.11 -17.34
N LYS A 178 4.60 -7.90 -17.87
CA LYS A 178 5.67 -6.95 -17.53
C LYS A 178 5.78 -6.73 -16.01
N ARG A 179 4.67 -6.65 -15.31
CA ARG A 179 4.63 -6.39 -13.87
C ARG A 179 5.19 -7.51 -13.00
N SER A 180 5.43 -8.70 -13.55
CA SER A 180 6.09 -9.79 -12.82
C SER A 180 7.56 -9.51 -12.54
N TYR A 181 8.24 -8.79 -13.42
CA TYR A 181 9.68 -8.46 -13.31
C TYR A 181 9.96 -6.95 -13.17
N ASP A 182 9.00 -6.09 -13.52
CA ASP A 182 9.10 -4.63 -13.42
C ASP A 182 7.83 -4.08 -12.72
N PRO A 183 7.66 -4.31 -11.40
CA PRO A 183 6.48 -3.90 -10.68
C PRO A 183 6.46 -2.40 -10.44
N GLU A 184 5.34 -1.77 -10.73
CA GLU A 184 5.12 -0.36 -10.53
C GLU A 184 4.89 0.01 -9.06
N LYS A 185 5.07 1.28 -8.73
CA LYS A 185 4.79 1.83 -7.41
C LYS A 185 3.80 2.99 -7.53
N PHE A 186 2.98 3.10 -6.51
CA PHE A 186 2.03 4.19 -6.35
C PHE A 186 2.33 5.05 -5.14
N HIS A 187 1.82 6.25 -5.20
CA HIS A 187 1.57 7.05 -4.03
C HIS A 187 0.10 6.90 -3.60
N PHE A 188 -0.12 6.41 -2.39
CA PHE A 188 -1.45 6.32 -1.80
C PHE A 188 -1.75 7.52 -0.92
N SER A 189 -2.97 8.02 -1.03
CA SER A 189 -3.53 9.03 -0.15
C SER A 189 -4.96 8.65 0.23
N GLY A 190 -5.51 9.35 1.20
CA GLY A 190 -6.89 9.12 1.62
C GLY A 190 -7.16 9.67 3.01
N ILE A 191 -8.41 9.63 3.38
CA ILE A 191 -8.87 10.04 4.70
C ILE A 191 -9.42 8.80 5.42
N CYS A 192 -8.90 8.56 6.61
CA CYS A 192 -9.27 7.44 7.46
C CYS A 192 -9.70 7.97 8.82
N ASN A 193 -11.01 8.10 9.02
CA ASN A 193 -11.58 8.52 10.30
C ASN A 193 -11.55 7.38 11.34
N ARG A 194 -11.63 6.13 10.87
CA ARG A 194 -11.45 4.94 11.71
C ARG A 194 -10.87 3.80 10.89
N LYS A 195 -9.75 3.25 11.34
CA LYS A 195 -9.17 2.03 10.75
C LYS A 195 -10.08 0.84 10.97
N GLY A 196 -10.04 -0.12 10.06
CA GLY A 196 -10.62 -1.42 10.28
C GLY A 196 -9.85 -2.23 11.33
N ASP A 197 -10.41 -3.36 11.74
CA ASP A 197 -9.92 -4.18 12.87
C ASP A 197 -8.49 -4.71 12.66
N SER A 198 -8.05 -4.91 11.40
CA SER A 198 -6.69 -5.35 11.05
C SER A 198 -5.78 -4.21 10.60
N GLY A 199 -6.24 -2.96 10.69
CA GLY A 199 -5.50 -1.76 10.28
C GLY A 199 -5.78 -1.31 8.85
N GLU A 200 -6.89 -1.77 8.25
CA GLU A 200 -7.33 -1.33 6.93
C GLU A 200 -7.55 0.19 6.89
N PRO A 201 -7.33 0.84 5.77
CA PRO A 201 -6.81 0.32 4.50
C PRO A 201 -5.28 0.18 4.45
N TRP A 202 -4.56 0.76 5.41
CA TRP A 202 -3.12 1.00 5.33
C TRP A 202 -2.27 -0.27 5.33
N CYS A 203 -2.76 -1.37 5.93
CA CYS A 203 -2.07 -2.67 5.92
C CYS A 203 -1.92 -3.24 4.50
N TYR A 204 -2.81 -2.86 3.56
CA TYR A 204 -2.81 -3.33 2.17
C TYR A 204 -2.20 -2.34 1.17
N MET A 205 -1.71 -1.17 1.62
CA MET A 205 -1.21 -0.13 0.72
C MET A 205 0.30 -0.19 0.47
N LYS A 206 1.06 -0.86 1.35
CA LYS A 206 2.53 -0.86 1.31
C LYS A 206 3.15 -1.93 0.42
N SER A 207 2.46 -3.04 0.20
CA SER A 207 2.96 -4.17 -0.59
C SER A 207 2.99 -3.84 -2.08
N LYS A 208 4.13 -4.07 -2.74
CA LYS A 208 4.22 -3.95 -4.20
C LYS A 208 3.25 -4.88 -4.92
N LEU A 209 3.04 -6.09 -4.39
CA LEU A 209 2.08 -7.04 -4.96
C LEU A 209 0.67 -6.44 -4.98
N HIS A 210 0.20 -5.90 -3.84
CA HIS A 210 -1.13 -5.28 -3.77
C HIS A 210 -1.25 -4.10 -4.72
N GLN A 211 -0.22 -3.23 -4.78
CA GLN A 211 -0.22 -2.10 -5.70
C GLN A 211 -0.38 -2.53 -7.16
N ASN A 212 0.31 -3.59 -7.57
CA ASN A 212 0.21 -4.12 -8.93
C ASN A 212 -1.09 -4.91 -9.19
N ILE A 213 -1.69 -5.52 -8.16
CA ILE A 213 -3.05 -6.07 -8.26
C ILE A 213 -4.06 -4.94 -8.55
N TYR A 214 -3.96 -3.80 -7.85
CA TYR A 214 -4.86 -2.67 -8.11
C TYR A 214 -4.71 -2.10 -9.52
N LEU A 215 -3.48 -1.99 -10.03
CA LEU A 215 -3.25 -1.58 -11.42
C LEU A 215 -3.84 -2.53 -12.43
N GLU A 216 -3.62 -3.84 -12.22
CA GLU A 216 -4.07 -4.86 -13.15
C GLU A 216 -5.59 -4.95 -13.22
N GLY A 217 -6.27 -4.72 -12.08
CA GLY A 217 -7.73 -4.69 -12.00
C GLY A 217 -8.36 -3.33 -12.26
N TYR A 218 -7.58 -2.32 -12.67
CA TYR A 218 -8.10 -0.97 -12.85
C TYR A 218 -8.77 -0.80 -14.21
N GLY A 219 -10.05 -0.42 -14.17
CA GLY A 219 -10.84 -0.11 -15.37
C GLY A 219 -11.47 -1.29 -16.08
N GLU A 220 -10.92 -2.50 -15.94
CA GLU A 220 -11.45 -3.72 -16.53
C GLU A 220 -11.46 -4.89 -15.54
N PRO A 221 -12.63 -5.53 -15.30
CA PRO A 221 -12.70 -6.69 -14.43
C PRO A 221 -11.95 -7.88 -15.02
N LYS A 222 -11.02 -8.50 -14.26
CA LYS A 222 -10.17 -9.62 -14.69
C LYS A 222 -10.32 -10.84 -13.78
N THR A 223 -9.99 -12.03 -14.31
CA THR A 223 -10.03 -13.27 -13.54
C THR A 223 -8.77 -13.44 -12.70
N ALA A 224 -8.83 -14.29 -11.66
CA ALA A 224 -7.68 -14.59 -10.83
C ALA A 224 -6.49 -15.14 -11.62
N GLU A 225 -6.77 -15.94 -12.67
CA GLU A 225 -5.75 -16.47 -13.57
C GLU A 225 -5.02 -15.36 -14.33
N THR A 226 -5.75 -14.33 -14.77
CA THR A 226 -5.14 -13.17 -15.45
C THR A 226 -4.19 -12.44 -14.51
N PHE A 227 -4.61 -12.17 -13.27
CA PHE A 227 -3.73 -11.57 -12.27
C PHE A 227 -2.51 -12.42 -11.97
N ALA A 228 -2.71 -13.75 -11.83
CA ALA A 228 -1.64 -14.69 -11.54
C ALA A 228 -0.56 -14.70 -12.64
N LEU A 229 -0.99 -14.66 -13.91
CA LEU A 229 -0.09 -14.63 -15.08
C LEU A 229 0.63 -13.28 -15.20
N GLU A 230 -0.11 -12.17 -15.09
CA GLU A 230 0.47 -10.84 -15.25
C GLU A 230 1.51 -10.53 -14.16
N LEU A 231 1.24 -10.96 -12.93
CA LEU A 231 2.08 -10.66 -11.77
C LEU A 231 3.09 -11.78 -11.43
N GLY A 232 3.06 -12.89 -12.15
CA GLY A 232 3.97 -14.02 -11.91
C GLY A 232 3.78 -14.70 -10.55
N VAL A 233 2.55 -14.64 -9.98
CA VAL A 233 2.20 -15.22 -8.69
C VAL A 233 1.36 -16.48 -8.90
N ALA A 234 1.66 -17.54 -8.15
CA ALA A 234 0.88 -18.77 -8.23
C ALA A 234 -0.61 -18.53 -7.92
N LEU A 235 -1.48 -19.10 -8.74
CA LEU A 235 -2.93 -18.86 -8.69
C LEU A 235 -3.55 -19.00 -7.29
N PRO A 236 -3.21 -20.02 -6.44
CA PRO A 236 -3.81 -20.11 -5.10
C PRO A 236 -3.52 -18.90 -4.22
N TYR A 237 -2.27 -18.43 -4.25
CA TYR A 237 -1.90 -17.24 -3.47
C TYR A 237 -2.58 -15.98 -4.01
N MET A 238 -2.75 -15.91 -5.33
CA MET A 238 -3.48 -14.82 -5.95
C MET A 238 -4.96 -14.85 -5.57
N GLU A 239 -5.61 -16.02 -5.61
CA GLU A 239 -7.00 -16.19 -5.20
C GLU A 239 -7.21 -15.71 -3.75
N ASP A 240 -6.34 -16.14 -2.82
CA ASP A 240 -6.39 -15.73 -1.41
C ASP A 240 -6.22 -14.21 -1.24
N GLU A 241 -5.27 -13.60 -1.95
CA GLU A 241 -5.04 -12.15 -1.88
C GLU A 241 -6.21 -11.36 -2.46
N LEU A 242 -6.75 -11.77 -3.61
CA LEU A 242 -7.91 -11.11 -4.22
C LEU A 242 -9.15 -11.17 -3.30
N GLU A 243 -9.38 -12.30 -2.63
CA GLU A 243 -10.47 -12.43 -1.64
C GLU A 243 -10.24 -11.55 -0.40
N ARG A 244 -8.99 -11.42 0.09
CA ARG A 244 -8.66 -10.53 1.20
C ARG A 244 -8.92 -9.07 0.85
N LEU A 245 -8.46 -8.65 -0.34
CA LEU A 245 -8.65 -7.28 -0.82
C LEU A 245 -10.13 -6.97 -1.10
N THR A 246 -10.89 -7.97 -1.56
CA THR A 246 -12.35 -7.84 -1.74
C THR A 246 -13.06 -7.67 -0.40
N ARG A 247 -12.71 -8.47 0.62
CA ARG A 247 -13.24 -8.31 1.98
C ARG A 247 -12.90 -6.95 2.59
N ALA A 248 -11.74 -6.41 2.26
CA ALA A 248 -11.35 -5.06 2.66
C ALA A 248 -12.03 -3.94 1.84
N SER A 249 -12.89 -4.27 0.87
CA SER A 249 -13.53 -3.31 -0.06
C SER A 249 -12.55 -2.48 -0.89
N LEU A 250 -11.38 -3.04 -1.17
CA LEU A 250 -10.38 -2.45 -2.07
C LEU A 250 -10.51 -3.00 -3.50
N LEU A 251 -11.13 -4.18 -3.63
CA LEU A 251 -11.59 -4.75 -4.89
C LEU A 251 -13.09 -5.01 -4.82
N THR A 252 -13.75 -4.99 -5.97
CA THR A 252 -15.10 -5.56 -6.17
C THR A 252 -14.99 -6.86 -6.95
N LYS A 253 -15.86 -7.83 -6.61
CA LYS A 253 -15.95 -9.11 -7.29
C LYS A 253 -17.30 -9.24 -7.97
N ARG A 254 -17.33 -9.54 -9.26
CA ARG A 254 -18.54 -9.85 -10.05
C ARG A 254 -18.23 -11.02 -10.98
N ASP A 255 -19.04 -12.06 -10.96
CA ASP A 255 -18.92 -13.22 -11.86
C ASP A 255 -17.49 -13.78 -11.99
N HIS A 256 -16.82 -14.05 -10.86
CA HIS A 256 -15.43 -14.52 -10.77
C HIS A 256 -14.37 -13.55 -11.34
N ARG A 257 -14.72 -12.30 -11.58
CA ARG A 257 -13.81 -11.25 -12.00
C ARG A 257 -13.67 -10.21 -10.89
N TYR A 258 -12.47 -9.66 -10.78
CA TYR A 258 -12.10 -8.68 -9.78
C TYR A 258 -11.74 -7.36 -10.44
N GLU A 259 -12.15 -6.27 -9.83
CA GLU A 259 -11.93 -4.92 -10.31
C GLU A 259 -11.57 -4.01 -9.13
N THR A 260 -10.66 -3.06 -9.36
CA THR A 260 -10.26 -2.09 -8.33
C THR A 260 -11.39 -1.14 -7.99
N ALA A 261 -11.64 -0.96 -6.69
CA ALA A 261 -12.81 -0.26 -6.16
C ALA A 261 -12.54 1.20 -5.74
N PHE A 262 -11.38 1.74 -6.06
CA PHE A 262 -10.99 3.12 -5.72
C PHE A 262 -10.26 3.79 -6.88
N PRO A 263 -10.22 5.15 -6.95
CA PRO A 263 -9.58 5.87 -8.05
C PRO A 263 -8.06 5.73 -8.00
N ILE A 264 -7.48 5.57 -9.18
CA ILE A 264 -6.03 5.69 -9.42
C ILE A 264 -5.87 6.80 -10.47
N ILE A 265 -5.22 7.88 -10.09
CA ILE A 265 -4.97 9.01 -10.99
C ILE A 265 -3.75 8.66 -11.84
N SER A 266 -3.90 8.68 -13.15
CA SER A 266 -2.83 8.33 -14.08
C SER A 266 -1.72 9.41 -14.12
N LYS A 267 -0.53 9.00 -14.55
CA LYS A 267 0.59 9.93 -14.77
C LYS A 267 0.25 11.01 -15.80
N GLU A 268 -0.55 10.66 -16.80
CA GLU A 268 -1.04 11.57 -17.84
C GLU A 268 -1.98 12.62 -17.27
N ALA A 269 -2.90 12.25 -16.40
CA ALA A 269 -3.78 13.19 -15.72
C ALA A 269 -2.99 14.10 -14.76
N LEU A 270 -2.05 13.53 -14.02
CA LEU A 270 -1.14 14.30 -13.16
C LEU A 270 -0.32 15.31 -13.96
N ALA A 271 0.19 14.93 -15.14
CA ALA A 271 0.94 15.83 -16.02
C ALA A 271 0.06 16.99 -16.54
N GLN A 272 -1.21 16.72 -16.88
CA GLN A 272 -2.14 17.77 -17.28
C GLN A 272 -2.44 18.75 -16.14
N ILE A 273 -2.62 18.24 -14.91
CA ILE A 273 -2.84 19.09 -13.73
C ILE A 273 -1.57 19.89 -13.42
N HIS A 274 -0.39 19.26 -13.48
CA HIS A 274 0.89 19.94 -13.28
C HIS A 274 1.08 21.11 -14.27
N ALA A 275 0.85 20.85 -15.56
CA ALA A 275 0.95 21.90 -16.59
C ALA A 275 -0.04 23.05 -16.33
N TYR A 276 -1.27 22.73 -15.94
CA TYR A 276 -2.26 23.73 -15.57
C TYR A 276 -1.84 24.54 -14.33
N TYR A 277 -1.31 23.88 -13.30
CA TYR A 277 -0.83 24.57 -12.10
C TYR A 277 0.38 25.48 -12.38
N GLY A 278 1.23 25.12 -13.32
CA GLY A 278 2.31 26.00 -13.78
C GLY A 278 1.80 27.35 -14.31
N VAL A 279 0.55 27.42 -14.81
CA VAL A 279 -0.09 28.65 -15.27
C VAL A 279 -0.93 29.32 -14.18
N LEU A 280 -1.55 28.52 -13.31
CA LEU A 280 -2.46 29.02 -12.27
C LEU A 280 -1.70 29.60 -11.08
N MET A 281 -0.68 28.91 -10.56
CA MET A 281 0.00 29.29 -9.32
C MET A 281 0.63 30.68 -9.39
N PRO A 282 1.29 31.12 -10.48
CA PRO A 282 1.79 32.48 -10.59
C PRO A 282 0.71 33.58 -10.54
N LYS A 283 -0.56 33.23 -10.72
CA LYS A 283 -1.69 34.16 -10.59
C LYS A 283 -2.34 34.09 -9.22
N LEU A 284 -2.46 32.89 -8.66
CA LEU A 284 -3.16 32.65 -7.39
C LEU A 284 -2.31 32.99 -6.17
N VAL A 285 -1.05 32.55 -6.17
CA VAL A 285 -0.18 32.65 -4.99
C VAL A 285 0.13 34.10 -4.60
N PRO A 286 0.49 35.01 -5.51
CA PRO A 286 0.69 36.43 -5.14
C PRO A 286 -0.55 37.09 -4.52
N LEU A 287 -1.76 36.69 -4.94
CA LEU A 287 -2.99 37.19 -4.31
C LEU A 287 -3.19 36.64 -2.90
N LEU A 288 -2.78 35.39 -2.66
CA LEU A 288 -2.80 34.80 -1.32
C LEU A 288 -1.80 35.50 -0.39
N GLU A 289 -0.60 35.76 -0.88
CA GLU A 289 0.47 36.48 -0.19
C GLU A 289 0.04 37.89 0.18
N GLU A 290 -0.46 38.64 -0.79
CA GLU A 290 -1.01 39.97 -0.57
C GLU A 290 -2.13 39.96 0.49
N ASN A 291 -3.00 38.96 0.44
CA ASN A 291 -4.08 38.83 1.41
C ASN A 291 -3.55 38.56 2.82
N ILE A 292 -2.51 37.72 2.96
CA ILE A 292 -1.89 37.38 4.24
C ILE A 292 -1.10 38.58 4.81
N ASP A 293 -0.30 39.23 3.98
CA ASP A 293 0.51 40.36 4.40
C ASP A 293 -0.35 41.54 4.90
N ARG A 294 -1.37 41.90 4.12
CA ARG A 294 -2.36 42.93 4.51
C ARG A 294 -3.12 42.58 5.78
N PHE A 295 -3.50 41.32 5.91
CA PHE A 295 -4.17 40.83 7.08
C PHE A 295 -3.27 40.91 8.31
N THR A 296 -2.01 40.48 8.20
CA THR A 296 -1.04 40.50 9.31
C THR A 296 -0.67 41.91 9.75
N GLU A 297 -0.50 42.82 8.81
CA GLU A 297 -0.23 44.23 9.11
C GLU A 297 -1.36 44.85 9.94
N GLN A 298 -2.60 44.65 9.51
CA GLN A 298 -3.77 45.16 10.23
C GLN A 298 -3.92 44.54 11.64
N TYR A 299 -3.55 43.27 11.79
CA TYR A 299 -3.62 42.63 13.09
C TYR A 299 -2.55 43.15 14.05
N ARG A 300 -1.36 43.43 13.55
CA ARG A 300 -0.31 44.11 14.35
C ARG A 300 -0.74 45.51 14.78
N GLU A 301 -1.33 46.28 13.88
CA GLU A 301 -1.87 47.60 14.17
C GLU A 301 -2.96 47.56 15.24
N SER A 302 -3.71 46.46 15.34
CA SER A 302 -4.72 46.26 16.37
C SER A 302 -4.16 45.83 17.74
N GLY A 303 -2.84 45.64 17.87
CA GLY A 303 -2.17 45.26 19.12
C GLY A 303 -2.30 43.78 19.50
N HIS A 304 -2.69 42.94 18.57
CA HIS A 304 -2.85 41.49 18.80
C HIS A 304 -1.67 40.69 18.21
N SER A 305 -1.38 39.54 18.80
CA SER A 305 -0.39 38.58 18.29
C SER A 305 -1.06 37.25 17.90
N TYR A 306 -0.79 36.75 16.70
CA TYR A 306 -1.34 35.45 16.22
C TYR A 306 -0.51 34.26 16.61
N TYR A 307 0.76 34.48 16.74
CA TYR A 307 1.75 33.46 17.00
C TYR A 307 2.27 33.69 18.40
N GLY A 308 2.53 32.60 19.09
CA GLY A 308 3.13 32.70 20.40
C GLY A 308 4.40 33.58 20.35
N ASP A 309 4.80 34.17 21.45
CA ASP A 309 5.92 35.12 21.55
C ASP A 309 7.26 34.60 21.01
N TYR A 310 7.32 33.31 20.66
CA TYR A 310 8.53 32.61 20.24
C TYR A 310 8.54 32.19 18.76
N VAL A 311 7.52 32.56 17.98
CA VAL A 311 7.40 32.25 16.55
C VAL A 311 7.54 33.52 15.73
N SER A 312 8.49 33.52 14.80
CA SER A 312 8.68 34.66 13.89
C SER A 312 7.55 34.74 12.86
N TYR A 313 7.36 35.92 12.28
CA TYR A 313 6.40 36.08 11.17
C TYR A 313 6.75 35.18 9.97
N GLU A 314 8.02 35.04 9.67
CA GLU A 314 8.49 34.15 8.60
C GLU A 314 8.08 32.70 8.82
N GLN A 315 8.12 32.23 10.06
CA GLN A 315 7.62 30.89 10.41
C GLN A 315 6.09 30.82 10.34
N ALA A 316 5.40 31.88 10.81
CA ALA A 316 3.94 31.91 10.78
C ALA A 316 3.35 31.94 9.36
N LYS A 317 4.07 32.48 8.37
CA LYS A 317 3.64 32.52 6.97
C LYS A 317 3.25 31.13 6.43
N TRP A 318 4.00 30.08 6.77
CA TRP A 318 3.70 28.70 6.36
C TRP A 318 2.31 28.25 6.82
N ALA A 319 1.99 28.50 8.09
CA ALA A 319 0.70 28.18 8.65
C ALA A 319 -0.41 29.09 8.12
N LEU A 320 -0.14 30.40 7.99
CA LEU A 320 -1.10 31.37 7.48
C LEU A 320 -1.51 31.07 6.05
N LEU A 321 -0.58 30.64 5.22
CA LEU A 321 -0.86 30.26 3.84
C LEU A 321 -1.85 29.09 3.77
N LEU A 322 -1.62 28.03 4.56
CA LEU A 322 -2.52 26.89 4.66
C LEU A 322 -3.91 27.29 5.16
N ILE A 323 -3.97 28.04 6.26
CA ILE A 323 -5.23 28.47 6.88
C ILE A 323 -6.03 29.33 5.92
N THR A 324 -5.39 30.37 5.36
CA THR A 324 -6.06 31.34 4.48
C THR A 324 -6.61 30.66 3.22
N TYR A 325 -5.81 29.81 2.60
CA TYR A 325 -6.29 29.08 1.42
C TYR A 325 -7.45 28.14 1.78
N SER A 326 -7.34 27.35 2.85
CA SER A 326 -8.39 26.42 3.28
C SER A 326 -9.71 27.15 3.58
N ASP A 327 -9.64 28.31 4.22
CA ASP A 327 -10.83 29.13 4.52
C ASP A 327 -11.44 29.71 3.23
N LEU A 328 -10.62 30.23 2.32
CA LEU A 328 -11.09 30.74 1.02
C LEU A 328 -11.69 29.63 0.17
N TYR A 329 -11.06 28.43 0.15
CA TYR A 329 -11.60 27.26 -0.53
C TYR A 329 -13.00 26.90 0.00
N THR A 330 -13.17 26.91 1.32
CA THR A 330 -14.47 26.61 1.95
C THR A 330 -15.54 27.66 1.62
N LEU A 331 -15.13 28.92 1.40
CA LEU A 331 -16.04 30.01 1.02
C LEU A 331 -16.39 29.99 -0.47
N CYS A 332 -15.61 29.31 -1.30
CA CYS A 332 -15.91 29.19 -2.72
C CYS A 332 -17.18 28.38 -2.90
N LYS A 333 -18.20 28.99 -3.55
CA LYS A 333 -19.53 28.39 -3.72
C LYS A 333 -19.47 27.11 -4.58
N ASP A 334 -18.59 27.09 -5.54
CA ASP A 334 -18.44 26.02 -6.54
C ASP A 334 -17.45 24.95 -6.07
N SER A 335 -16.83 25.12 -4.91
CA SER A 335 -15.98 24.08 -4.34
C SER A 335 -16.82 22.88 -3.91
N PRO A 336 -16.40 21.64 -4.28
CA PRO A 336 -17.05 20.43 -3.78
C PRO A 336 -17.05 20.41 -2.26
N LYS A 337 -18.22 20.11 -1.68
CA LYS A 337 -18.39 20.08 -0.20
C LYS A 337 -18.40 18.66 0.35
N THR A 338 -18.40 17.67 -0.52
CA THR A 338 -18.37 16.25 -0.14
C THR A 338 -16.96 15.89 0.30
N LEU A 339 -16.83 15.32 1.49
CA LEU A 339 -15.56 14.90 2.04
C LEU A 339 -15.36 13.41 1.84
N LEU A 340 -14.14 12.99 1.55
CA LEU A 340 -13.69 11.61 1.68
C LEU A 340 -13.60 11.20 3.17
N GLY A 341 -13.58 9.90 3.42
CA GLY A 341 -13.36 9.35 4.76
C GLY A 341 -14.64 9.06 5.53
N ASN A 342 -15.81 9.19 4.92
CA ASN A 342 -17.11 8.94 5.56
C ASN A 342 -17.75 7.60 5.17
N THR A 343 -17.14 6.85 4.25
CA THR A 343 -17.70 5.57 3.79
C THR A 343 -17.45 4.50 4.84
N VAL A 344 -18.56 3.91 5.33
CA VAL A 344 -18.49 2.76 6.25
C VAL A 344 -18.03 1.53 5.46
N ARG A 345 -16.97 0.91 5.95
CA ARG A 345 -16.32 -0.26 5.36
C ARG A 345 -16.51 -1.49 6.26
N PRO A 346 -16.34 -2.70 5.72
CA PRO A 346 -16.28 -3.91 6.54
C PRO A 346 -15.24 -3.80 7.67
N ALA A 347 -15.36 -4.66 8.69
CA ALA A 347 -14.49 -4.64 9.87
C ALA A 347 -14.47 -3.29 10.59
N HIS A 348 -15.62 -2.63 10.70
CA HIS A 348 -15.85 -1.36 11.42
C HIS A 348 -15.01 -0.17 10.94
N GLY A 349 -14.37 -0.25 9.78
CA GLY A 349 -13.61 0.85 9.20
C GLY A 349 -14.50 1.99 8.69
N ILE A 350 -13.98 3.22 8.72
CA ILE A 350 -14.59 4.41 8.07
C ILE A 350 -13.47 5.14 7.35
N TRP A 351 -13.39 4.94 6.03
CA TRP A 351 -12.31 5.48 5.24
C TRP A 351 -12.64 5.50 3.74
N ASP A 352 -11.97 6.39 3.03
CA ASP A 352 -11.86 6.40 1.57
C ASP A 352 -10.41 6.61 1.17
N VAL A 353 -10.00 5.95 0.11
CA VAL A 353 -8.63 6.02 -0.42
C VAL A 353 -8.64 6.31 -1.90
N TYR A 354 -7.56 6.89 -2.36
CA TYR A 354 -7.20 6.99 -3.76
C TYR A 354 -5.69 6.80 -3.93
N ALA A 355 -5.28 6.50 -5.13
CA ALA A 355 -3.87 6.36 -5.46
C ALA A 355 -3.51 7.28 -6.62
N MET A 356 -2.21 7.50 -6.79
CA MET A 356 -1.66 8.20 -7.93
C MET A 356 -0.44 7.47 -8.42
N GLU A 357 -0.28 7.39 -9.71
CA GLU A 357 0.94 6.89 -10.31
C GLU A 357 2.13 7.78 -9.93
N GLN A 358 3.30 7.17 -9.83
CA GLN A 358 4.50 7.89 -9.45
C GLN A 358 4.89 8.87 -10.55
N ALA A 359 5.07 10.13 -10.18
CA ALA A 359 5.52 11.19 -11.08
C ALA A 359 6.56 12.06 -10.39
N ASP A 360 7.72 12.21 -11.01
CA ASP A 360 8.88 12.91 -10.42
C ASP A 360 8.69 14.43 -10.35
N PHE A 361 7.70 14.96 -11.07
CA PHE A 361 7.36 16.38 -11.09
C PHE A 361 6.40 16.81 -9.97
N LEU A 362 5.93 15.87 -9.13
CA LEU A 362 5.03 16.23 -8.02
C LEU A 362 5.82 16.90 -6.90
N PRO A 363 5.32 18.03 -6.35
CA PRO A 363 5.97 18.70 -5.24
C PRO A 363 6.16 17.79 -4.04
N PRO A 364 7.33 17.80 -3.39
CA PRO A 364 7.62 16.97 -2.23
C PRO A 364 6.97 17.56 -0.97
N CYS A 365 5.65 17.52 -0.90
CA CYS A 365 4.87 18.06 0.20
C CYS A 365 3.94 17.02 0.81
N GLN A 366 3.80 17.07 2.12
CA GLN A 366 2.82 16.28 2.86
C GLN A 366 2.17 17.13 3.96
N VAL A 367 0.86 16.95 4.14
CA VAL A 367 0.11 17.55 5.23
C VAL A 367 -0.43 16.45 6.12
N GLY A 368 -0.23 16.57 7.40
CA GLY A 368 -0.86 15.75 8.41
C GLY A 368 -1.65 16.60 9.39
N PHE A 369 -2.77 16.10 9.84
CA PHE A 369 -3.52 16.74 10.92
C PHE A 369 -3.97 15.69 11.92
N SER A 370 -4.00 16.09 13.19
CA SER A 370 -4.59 15.33 14.27
C SER A 370 -5.74 16.15 14.84
N HIS A 371 -6.95 15.60 14.70
CA HIS A 371 -8.10 16.14 15.42
C HIS A 371 -8.05 15.63 16.86
N MET A 372 -8.16 16.57 17.79
CA MET A 372 -8.13 16.25 19.20
C MET A 372 -9.48 16.50 19.84
N ALA A 373 -9.73 15.84 20.96
CA ALA A 373 -10.86 16.14 21.81
C ALA A 373 -10.88 17.64 22.14
N ASP A 374 -12.06 18.21 22.37
CA ASP A 374 -12.26 19.62 22.71
C ASP A 374 -12.06 20.65 21.58
N GLY A 375 -12.14 20.23 20.33
CA GLY A 375 -12.09 21.13 19.17
C GLY A 375 -10.69 21.67 18.86
N LEU A 376 -9.64 20.99 19.32
CA LEU A 376 -8.26 21.32 19.02
C LEU A 376 -7.77 20.60 17.77
N TYR A 377 -7.02 21.31 16.94
CA TYR A 377 -6.41 20.77 15.74
C TYR A 377 -4.92 21.08 15.73
N LEU A 378 -4.11 20.03 15.60
CA LEU A 378 -2.70 20.16 15.30
C LEU A 378 -2.51 19.84 13.82
N TYR A 379 -1.94 20.79 13.09
CA TYR A 379 -1.58 20.65 11.69
C TYR A 379 -0.06 20.63 11.55
N CYS A 380 0.43 19.76 10.68
CA CYS A 380 1.85 19.69 10.35
C CYS A 380 2.01 19.72 8.84
N ILE A 381 2.86 20.62 8.34
CA ILE A 381 3.22 20.74 6.94
C ILE A 381 4.64 20.19 6.80
N GLY A 382 4.80 19.13 6.02
CA GLY A 382 6.10 18.59 5.64
C GLY A 382 6.44 19.02 4.21
N TYR A 383 7.64 19.55 4.00
CA TYR A 383 8.16 19.92 2.69
C TYR A 383 9.59 19.44 2.53
N GLY A 384 9.93 18.89 1.35
CA GLY A 384 11.26 18.38 1.07
C GLY A 384 11.69 17.19 1.95
N ASP A 385 12.98 17.05 2.19
CA ASP A 385 13.54 15.93 2.94
C ASP A 385 13.37 16.06 4.47
N LEU A 386 13.10 17.25 4.97
CA LEU A 386 12.85 17.46 6.42
C LEU A 386 11.64 16.68 6.90
N TRP A 387 10.63 16.52 6.07
CA TRP A 387 9.45 15.72 6.38
C TRP A 387 9.79 14.29 6.80
N LYS A 388 10.76 13.65 6.14
CA LYS A 388 11.15 12.26 6.43
C LYS A 388 11.80 12.08 7.80
N LYS A 389 12.28 13.17 8.42
CA LYS A 389 13.02 13.17 9.68
C LYS A 389 12.16 13.54 10.89
N THR A 390 10.97 14.12 10.69
CA THR A 390 10.12 14.59 11.79
C THR A 390 8.93 13.67 11.97
N PRO A 391 8.85 12.91 13.06
CA PRO A 391 7.68 12.09 13.32
C PRO A 391 6.47 12.98 13.61
N PHE A 392 5.29 12.55 13.17
CA PHE A 392 4.03 13.18 13.60
C PHE A 392 3.80 12.90 15.08
N PRO A 393 3.40 13.89 15.86
CA PRO A 393 3.00 13.67 17.22
C PRO A 393 1.84 12.69 17.31
N THR A 394 1.90 11.78 18.26
CA THR A 394 0.79 10.90 18.62
C THR A 394 -0.35 11.72 19.24
N ALA A 395 -1.54 11.14 19.33
CA ALA A 395 -2.68 11.79 19.96
C ALA A 395 -2.37 12.24 21.41
N SER A 396 -1.65 11.42 22.18
CA SER A 396 -1.26 11.75 23.57
C SER A 396 -0.27 12.90 23.64
N GLU A 397 0.74 12.92 22.75
CA GLU A 397 1.72 14.00 22.66
C GLU A 397 1.05 15.31 22.24
N ALA A 398 0.13 15.25 21.30
CA ALA A 398 -0.62 16.39 20.84
C ALA A 398 -1.57 16.94 21.93
N ILE A 399 -2.22 16.09 22.73
CA ILE A 399 -3.00 16.48 23.90
C ILE A 399 -2.10 17.19 24.95
N ALA A 400 -0.90 16.63 25.20
CA ALA A 400 0.05 17.25 26.13
C ALA A 400 0.48 18.65 25.67
N LEU A 401 0.75 18.84 24.36
CA LEU A 401 1.05 20.15 23.78
C LEU A 401 -0.09 21.15 23.99
N CYS A 402 -1.32 20.73 23.80
CA CYS A 402 -2.48 21.58 23.99
C CYS A 402 -2.72 21.93 25.45
N ASN A 403 -2.49 21.00 26.36
CA ASN A 403 -2.56 21.24 27.79
C ASN A 403 -1.48 22.27 28.23
N LEU A 404 -0.25 22.12 27.71
CA LEU A 404 0.83 23.08 27.89
C LEU A 404 0.40 24.49 27.44
N ILE A 405 -0.13 24.62 26.21
CA ILE A 405 -0.57 25.91 25.65
C ILE A 405 -1.73 26.53 26.44
N ARG A 406 -2.57 25.71 27.08
CA ARG A 406 -3.71 26.13 27.88
C ARG A 406 -3.38 26.38 29.36
N GLY A 407 -2.13 26.13 29.77
CA GLY A 407 -1.72 26.19 31.17
C GLY A 407 -2.38 25.13 32.05
N LYS A 408 -2.74 23.96 31.49
CA LYS A 408 -3.28 22.80 32.20
C LYS A 408 -2.17 21.81 32.51
N GLU A 409 -2.43 20.88 33.42
CA GLU A 409 -1.53 19.77 33.72
C GLU A 409 -1.31 18.89 32.50
N TYR A 410 -0.07 18.46 32.30
CA TYR A 410 0.36 17.60 31.19
C TYR A 410 1.37 16.55 31.65
N GLU A 411 1.46 15.46 30.93
CA GLU A 411 2.45 14.42 31.18
C GLU A 411 3.82 14.84 30.61
N LYS A 412 4.81 14.96 31.48
CA LYS A 412 6.15 15.46 31.15
C LYS A 412 6.85 14.62 30.08
N ALA A 413 6.69 13.31 30.13
CA ALA A 413 7.27 12.39 29.15
C ALA A 413 6.83 12.68 27.70
N HIS A 414 5.59 13.11 27.49
CA HIS A 414 5.09 13.51 26.17
C HIS A 414 5.70 14.85 25.72
N ILE A 415 5.89 15.81 26.64
CA ILE A 415 6.53 17.09 26.32
C ILE A 415 8.02 16.91 26.01
N GLU A 416 8.73 16.00 26.69
CA GLU A 416 10.12 15.66 26.38
C GLU A 416 10.30 15.06 24.97
N LYS A 417 9.33 14.26 24.52
CA LYS A 417 9.30 13.82 23.11
C LYS A 417 9.04 14.96 22.14
N LEU A 418 8.07 15.83 22.43
CA LEU A 418 7.81 17.02 21.61
C LEU A 418 9.01 17.97 21.57
N LEU A 419 9.81 18.03 22.64
CA LEU A 419 11.10 18.73 22.64
C LEU A 419 12.06 18.11 21.64
N SER A 420 12.16 16.78 21.60
CA SER A 420 13.01 16.07 20.64
C SER A 420 12.56 16.25 19.18
N TYR A 421 11.28 16.52 18.96
CA TYR A 421 10.69 16.80 17.64
C TYR A 421 10.75 18.28 17.24
N GLY A 422 11.13 19.15 18.17
CA GLY A 422 11.20 20.58 17.95
C GLY A 422 9.85 21.32 18.03
N PHE A 423 8.79 20.73 18.60
CA PHE A 423 7.48 21.37 18.81
C PHE A 423 7.43 22.27 20.02
N VAL A 424 8.34 22.08 20.95
CA VAL A 424 8.54 22.91 22.15
C VAL A 424 10.03 23.13 22.37
N LYS A 425 10.35 24.19 23.10
CA LYS A 425 11.70 24.42 23.65
C LYS A 425 11.63 24.60 25.16
N GLN A 426 12.72 24.29 25.84
CA GLN A 426 12.84 24.50 27.26
C GLN A 426 13.35 25.92 27.55
N MET A 427 12.70 26.62 28.47
CA MET A 427 13.05 27.96 28.94
C MET A 427 13.13 27.94 30.47
N GLY A 428 14.32 27.71 31.02
CA GLY A 428 14.49 27.48 32.45
C GLY A 428 13.81 26.17 32.88
N GLU A 429 12.86 26.24 33.79
CA GLU A 429 12.05 25.08 34.23
C GLU A 429 10.80 24.87 33.38
N ASP A 430 10.42 25.84 32.55
CA ASP A 430 9.22 25.81 31.73
C ASP A 430 9.46 25.34 30.30
N TYR A 431 8.39 24.90 29.65
CA TYR A 431 8.38 24.57 28.21
C TYR A 431 7.50 25.58 27.47
N VAL A 432 7.94 26.00 26.31
CA VAL A 432 7.19 26.91 25.43
C VAL A 432 7.05 26.35 24.03
N PRO A 433 5.91 26.53 23.35
CA PRO A 433 5.73 26.05 21.99
C PRO A 433 6.61 26.82 21.01
N THR A 434 7.18 26.10 20.02
CA THR A 434 7.95 26.66 18.90
C THR A 434 7.15 26.72 17.63
N ILE A 435 5.87 26.34 17.67
CA ILE A 435 4.94 26.33 16.55
C ILE A 435 3.90 27.44 16.70
N ALA A 436 3.31 27.85 15.58
CA ALA A 436 2.29 28.89 15.58
C ALA A 436 1.02 28.43 16.32
N VAL A 437 0.48 29.29 17.16
CA VAL A 437 -0.75 29.03 17.93
C VAL A 437 -1.81 30.06 17.54
N PHE A 438 -2.91 29.59 16.97
CA PHE A 438 -4.05 30.43 16.60
C PHE A 438 -5.23 30.12 17.51
N ARG A 439 -5.74 31.16 18.19
CA ARG A 439 -6.93 31.06 19.02
C ARG A 439 -8.17 31.35 18.20
N GLN A 440 -9.18 30.52 18.32
CA GLN A 440 -10.44 30.68 17.63
C GLN A 440 -11.61 30.38 18.59
N ASP A 441 -12.66 31.19 18.53
CA ASP A 441 -13.90 30.85 19.19
C ASP A 441 -14.55 29.63 18.55
N ARG A 442 -15.14 28.75 19.37
CA ARG A 442 -15.81 27.52 18.92
C ARG A 442 -16.87 27.88 17.87
N ASN A 443 -16.76 27.36 16.67
CA ASN A 443 -17.67 27.49 15.50
C ASN A 443 -17.35 28.58 14.47
N GLU A 444 -16.20 29.23 14.49
CA GLU A 444 -15.88 30.21 13.46
C GLU A 444 -14.71 29.76 12.57
N SER A 445 -14.86 29.93 11.24
CA SER A 445 -13.71 29.89 10.35
C SER A 445 -12.72 31.01 10.72
N PHE A 446 -11.43 30.81 10.42
CA PHE A 446 -10.42 31.85 10.67
C PHE A 446 -10.80 33.21 10.07
N LEU A 447 -11.41 33.22 8.88
CA LEU A 447 -11.95 34.42 8.26
C LEU A 447 -13.14 35.02 9.03
N ASN A 448 -13.98 34.19 9.65
CA ASN A 448 -15.08 34.68 10.50
C ASN A 448 -14.55 35.21 11.84
N PHE A 449 -13.56 34.55 12.44
CA PHE A 449 -12.83 35.07 13.57
C PHE A 449 -12.26 36.46 13.25
N CYS A 450 -11.65 36.61 12.10
CA CYS A 450 -11.14 37.89 11.63
C CYS A 450 -12.24 38.92 11.33
N LYS A 451 -13.48 38.51 11.07
CA LYS A 451 -14.62 39.43 10.84
C LYS A 451 -15.27 39.95 12.13
N LYS A 452 -15.26 39.22 13.24
CA LYS A 452 -16.01 39.55 14.46
C LYS A 452 -15.18 40.20 15.58
N GLY A 453 -13.83 40.10 15.52
CA GLY A 453 -12.97 40.73 16.51
C GLY A 453 -12.86 42.23 16.32
N VAL A 454 -11.86 42.87 16.95
CA VAL A 454 -11.49 44.30 16.82
C VAL A 454 -11.40 44.79 15.36
N PHE A 455 -11.33 43.83 14.42
CA PHE A 455 -11.33 44.05 12.99
C PHE A 455 -12.59 44.67 12.39
N ASN A 456 -13.73 44.63 13.07
CA ASN A 456 -14.98 45.01 12.41
C ASN A 456 -15.00 46.49 11.96
N GLN A 457 -14.29 47.37 12.65
CA GLN A 457 -14.23 48.81 12.30
C GLN A 457 -13.12 49.10 11.26
N THR A 458 -11.91 48.54 11.42
CA THR A 458 -10.80 48.74 10.49
C THR A 458 -11.01 47.89 9.20
N PHE A 459 -11.68 46.76 9.33
CA PHE A 459 -12.05 45.90 8.21
C PHE A 459 -13.06 46.55 7.26
N LEU A 460 -13.99 47.36 7.79
CA LEU A 460 -14.98 48.06 6.97
C LEU A 460 -14.36 49.21 6.17
N ALA A 461 -13.36 49.90 6.68
CA ALA A 461 -12.68 50.99 5.96
C ALA A 461 -11.89 50.52 4.74
N HIS A 462 -11.42 49.26 4.71
CA HIS A 462 -10.67 48.65 3.59
C HIS A 462 -11.46 47.54 2.89
N ALA A 463 -12.73 47.33 3.23
CA ALA A 463 -13.57 46.24 2.78
C ALA A 463 -13.66 46.12 1.25
N HIS A 464 -13.65 47.26 0.53
CA HIS A 464 -13.79 47.26 -0.93
C HIS A 464 -12.56 46.63 -1.62
N ARG A 465 -11.34 47.01 -1.23
CA ARG A 465 -10.12 46.43 -1.84
C ARG A 465 -9.95 44.94 -1.51
N ARG A 466 -10.30 44.51 -0.31
CA ARG A 466 -10.26 43.09 0.06
C ARG A 466 -11.38 42.29 -0.57
N LYS A 467 -12.55 42.87 -0.76
CA LYS A 467 -13.66 42.21 -1.45
C LYS A 467 -13.23 41.80 -2.86
N THR A 468 -12.64 42.73 -3.59
CA THR A 468 -12.15 42.45 -4.96
C THR A 468 -11.03 41.41 -4.94
N LEU A 469 -10.10 41.48 -3.99
CA LEU A 469 -9.02 40.50 -3.83
C LEU A 469 -9.58 39.10 -3.55
N HIS A 470 -10.52 38.97 -2.61
CA HIS A 470 -11.19 37.72 -2.31
C HIS A 470 -11.99 37.19 -3.52
N GLU A 471 -12.73 38.06 -4.23
CA GLU A 471 -13.48 37.67 -5.43
C GLU A 471 -12.55 37.13 -6.52
N ASN A 472 -11.38 37.74 -6.73
CA ASN A 472 -10.38 37.26 -7.66
C ASN A 472 -9.80 35.90 -7.24
N ILE A 473 -9.46 35.71 -5.97
CA ILE A 473 -8.97 34.43 -5.44
C ILE A 473 -10.05 33.34 -5.61
N LEU A 474 -11.30 33.64 -5.21
CA LEU A 474 -12.41 32.71 -5.30
C LEU A 474 -12.72 32.32 -6.75
N ALA A 475 -12.60 33.23 -7.69
CA ALA A 475 -12.75 32.94 -9.12
C ALA A 475 -11.67 31.95 -9.63
N LEU A 476 -10.41 32.14 -9.22
CA LEU A 476 -9.32 31.23 -9.57
C LEU A 476 -9.48 29.84 -8.91
N ILE A 477 -9.95 29.78 -7.67
CA ILE A 477 -10.26 28.52 -6.99
C ILE A 477 -11.41 27.78 -7.70
N SER A 478 -12.46 28.51 -8.12
CA SER A 478 -13.58 27.93 -8.87
C SER A 478 -13.13 27.36 -10.22
N GLU A 479 -12.33 28.15 -10.98
CA GLU A 479 -11.73 27.70 -12.23
C GLU A 479 -10.87 26.44 -12.02
N MET A 480 -10.04 26.44 -10.97
CA MET A 480 -9.20 25.30 -10.61
C MET A 480 -10.02 24.04 -10.34
N ASN A 481 -11.05 24.13 -9.51
CA ASN A 481 -11.92 23.01 -9.19
C ASN A 481 -12.54 22.41 -10.45
N GLN A 482 -13.08 23.25 -11.32
CA GLN A 482 -13.70 22.79 -12.57
C GLN A 482 -12.66 22.13 -13.49
N ARG A 483 -11.49 22.73 -13.63
CA ARG A 483 -10.45 22.18 -14.50
C ARG A 483 -9.89 20.85 -14.00
N VAL A 484 -9.64 20.72 -12.70
CA VAL A 484 -9.21 19.47 -12.08
C VAL A 484 -10.31 18.41 -12.18
N TYR A 485 -11.57 18.79 -11.96
CA TYR A 485 -12.71 17.89 -12.15
C TYR A 485 -12.74 17.34 -13.59
N ASP A 486 -12.64 18.19 -14.59
CA ASP A 486 -12.69 17.78 -16.00
C ASP A 486 -11.55 16.81 -16.37
N ILE A 487 -10.35 17.04 -15.84
CA ILE A 487 -9.20 16.16 -16.05
C ILE A 487 -9.44 14.80 -15.37
N LEU A 488 -9.78 14.80 -14.08
CA LEU A 488 -9.99 13.58 -13.32
C LEU A 488 -11.18 12.77 -13.85
N TYR A 489 -12.29 13.43 -14.18
CA TYR A 489 -13.47 12.76 -14.71
C TYR A 489 -13.21 12.02 -16.04
N ARG A 490 -12.31 12.54 -16.89
CA ARG A 490 -11.91 11.87 -18.14
C ARG A 490 -10.96 10.71 -17.89
N ASP A 491 -10.08 10.85 -16.91
CA ASP A 491 -9.07 9.84 -16.54
C ASP A 491 -9.68 8.62 -15.84
N LEU A 492 -10.66 8.84 -14.99
CA LEU A 492 -11.26 7.78 -14.18
C LEU A 492 -12.10 6.79 -15.03
N PRO A 493 -11.99 5.47 -14.78
CA PRO A 493 -12.80 4.47 -15.46
C PRO A 493 -14.27 4.59 -15.10
N LYS A 494 -15.13 4.04 -15.95
CA LYS A 494 -16.58 4.21 -15.87
C LYS A 494 -17.18 3.75 -14.53
N ASN A 495 -16.69 2.64 -13.97
CA ASN A 495 -17.14 2.10 -12.69
C ASN A 495 -16.90 3.09 -11.52
N ILE A 496 -15.79 3.83 -11.54
CA ILE A 496 -15.43 4.83 -10.52
C ILE A 496 -16.19 6.14 -10.77
N ARG A 497 -16.12 6.69 -11.99
CA ARG A 497 -16.75 7.99 -12.30
C ARG A 497 -18.28 7.99 -12.32
N SER A 498 -18.92 6.80 -12.29
CA SER A 498 -20.38 6.70 -12.17
C SER A 498 -20.90 7.18 -10.82
N ASP A 499 -20.09 7.24 -9.80
CA ASP A 499 -20.38 7.92 -8.53
C ASP A 499 -19.86 9.36 -8.56
N GLU A 500 -20.67 10.29 -9.05
CA GLU A 500 -20.29 11.69 -9.16
C GLU A 500 -19.93 12.32 -7.81
N LYS A 501 -20.58 11.91 -6.71
CA LYS A 501 -20.27 12.41 -5.36
C LYS A 501 -18.86 12.00 -4.96
N PHE A 502 -18.45 10.80 -5.36
CA PHE A 502 -17.09 10.32 -5.08
C PHE A 502 -16.05 11.09 -5.90
N VAL A 503 -16.33 11.38 -7.18
CA VAL A 503 -15.46 12.23 -8.00
C VAL A 503 -15.32 13.63 -7.41
N GLN A 504 -16.44 14.25 -6.98
CA GLN A 504 -16.40 15.55 -6.32
C GLN A 504 -15.61 15.50 -5.01
N ALA A 505 -15.75 14.44 -4.21
CA ALA A 505 -14.98 14.25 -2.98
C ALA A 505 -13.48 14.09 -3.27
N LEU A 506 -13.12 13.41 -4.36
CA LEU A 506 -11.74 13.30 -4.82
C LEU A 506 -11.16 14.66 -5.23
N VAL A 507 -11.92 15.45 -6.01
CA VAL A 507 -11.52 16.82 -6.40
C VAL A 507 -11.34 17.70 -5.15
N HIS A 508 -12.26 17.61 -4.19
CA HIS A 508 -12.12 18.32 -2.92
C HIS A 508 -10.82 17.92 -2.19
N SER A 509 -10.54 16.62 -2.08
CA SER A 509 -9.31 16.13 -1.45
C SER A 509 -8.05 16.56 -2.18
N TYR A 510 -8.11 16.69 -3.50
CA TYR A 510 -6.98 17.10 -4.33
C TYR A 510 -6.75 18.60 -4.29
N CYS A 511 -7.80 19.39 -4.42
CA CYS A 511 -7.74 20.85 -4.52
C CYS A 511 -7.74 21.56 -3.16
N ASN A 512 -8.33 21.00 -2.11
CA ASN A 512 -8.28 21.56 -0.78
C ASN A 512 -6.93 21.21 -0.12
N LEU A 513 -6.39 22.11 0.68
CA LEU A 513 -5.10 21.91 1.34
C LEU A 513 -5.08 20.83 2.43
N GLY A 514 -6.22 20.20 2.74
CA GLY A 514 -6.26 18.96 3.51
C GLY A 514 -5.62 17.76 2.78
N GLY A 515 -5.44 17.86 1.45
CA GLY A 515 -4.64 16.95 0.62
C GLY A 515 -3.35 17.64 0.16
N SER A 516 -2.23 16.95 0.22
CA SER A 516 -0.87 17.50 0.09
C SER A 516 -0.53 18.10 -1.28
N PHE A 517 -1.35 17.89 -2.32
CA PHE A 517 -0.92 18.16 -3.70
C PHE A 517 -0.97 19.62 -4.08
N THR A 518 -2.13 20.24 -4.02
CA THR A 518 -2.26 21.67 -4.33
C THR A 518 -1.42 22.52 -3.40
N LEU A 519 -1.31 22.16 -2.12
CA LEU A 519 -0.42 22.86 -1.21
C LEU A 519 1.03 22.80 -1.65
N GLY A 520 1.52 21.66 -2.15
CA GLY A 520 2.88 21.54 -2.65
C GLY A 520 3.18 22.59 -3.73
N TYR A 521 2.30 22.75 -4.69
CA TYR A 521 2.45 23.77 -5.76
C TYR A 521 2.35 25.20 -5.23
N VAL A 522 1.46 25.46 -4.28
CA VAL A 522 1.35 26.76 -3.63
C VAL A 522 2.65 27.11 -2.89
N LEU A 523 3.21 26.15 -2.13
CA LEU A 523 4.48 26.34 -1.42
C LEU A 523 5.66 26.53 -2.38
N GLU A 524 5.76 25.75 -3.47
CA GLU A 524 6.81 25.93 -4.47
C GLU A 524 6.76 27.30 -5.12
N SER A 525 5.57 27.80 -5.46
CA SER A 525 5.42 29.14 -6.02
C SER A 525 5.85 30.23 -5.03
N ALA A 526 5.39 30.14 -3.78
CA ALA A 526 5.72 31.10 -2.73
C ALA A 526 7.20 31.07 -2.29
N LEU A 527 7.87 29.93 -2.48
CA LEU A 527 9.32 29.80 -2.28
C LEU A 527 10.10 30.37 -3.48
N ALA A 528 9.60 30.18 -4.70
CA ALA A 528 10.25 30.63 -5.91
C ALA A 528 10.29 32.16 -6.04
N ASP A 529 9.25 32.85 -5.57
CA ASP A 529 9.21 34.32 -5.55
C ASP A 529 9.87 34.94 -4.29
N GLY A 530 10.25 34.09 -3.33
CA GLY A 530 10.97 34.48 -2.11
C GLY A 530 10.10 35.02 -0.99
N TRP A 531 8.76 34.96 -1.10
CA TRP A 531 7.85 35.32 -0.04
C TRP A 531 7.90 34.33 1.13
N LEU A 532 7.98 33.00 0.87
CA LEU A 532 8.38 31.99 1.83
C LEU A 532 9.91 31.82 1.81
N ARG A 533 10.48 31.51 2.96
CA ARG A 533 11.89 31.16 3.10
C ARG A 533 12.02 29.77 3.70
N TYR A 534 12.90 29.00 3.14
CA TYR A 534 13.24 27.65 3.56
C TYR A 534 14.76 27.48 3.50
N ASP A 535 15.37 27.09 4.60
CA ASP A 535 16.75 26.66 4.64
C ASP A 535 16.86 25.31 5.39
N GLU A 536 17.98 24.63 5.24
CA GLU A 536 18.22 23.33 5.86
C GLU A 536 18.27 23.39 7.41
N ASN A 537 18.46 24.59 7.97
CA ASN A 537 18.47 24.85 9.40
C ASN A 537 17.08 25.22 9.94
N THR A 538 16.12 25.37 9.05
CA THR A 538 14.74 25.66 9.44
C THR A 538 14.21 24.48 10.28
N PRO A 539 13.63 24.75 11.47
CA PRO A 539 13.06 23.68 12.28
C PRO A 539 12.06 22.84 11.48
N PRO A 540 12.08 21.51 11.59
CA PRO A 540 11.15 20.65 10.87
C PRO A 540 9.67 20.92 11.19
N THR A 541 9.41 21.68 12.23
CA THR A 541 8.09 22.11 12.72
C THR A 541 7.68 23.48 12.21
N VAL A 542 8.44 24.12 11.30
CA VAL A 542 8.13 25.49 10.84
C VAL A 542 6.72 25.63 10.28
N GLY A 543 6.23 24.59 9.61
CA GLY A 543 4.87 24.54 9.08
C GLY A 543 3.81 23.97 10.03
N ALA A 544 4.17 23.68 11.29
CA ALA A 544 3.20 23.16 12.26
C ALA A 544 2.49 24.31 12.99
N TYR A 545 1.23 24.10 13.29
CA TYR A 545 0.45 25.07 14.08
C TYR A 545 -0.68 24.38 14.85
N VAL A 546 -1.11 25.01 15.91
CA VAL A 546 -2.27 24.61 16.71
C VAL A 546 -3.38 25.64 16.52
N LYS A 547 -4.57 25.16 16.26
CA LYS A 547 -5.80 25.94 16.26
C LYS A 547 -6.59 25.60 17.54
N LEU A 548 -6.74 26.58 18.42
CA LEU A 548 -7.46 26.46 19.71
C LEU A 548 -8.90 26.92 19.58
#